data_bbff8baf380fa712068d94382c1ee2c3
#
_entry.id   bbff8baf380fa712068d94382c1ee2c3
#
_cell.length_a   1.000
_cell.length_b   1.000
_cell.length_c   1.000
_cell.angle_alpha   90.00
_cell.angle_beta   90.00
_cell.angle_gamma   90.00
#
_symmetry.space_group_name_H-M   'P 1'
#
loop_
_entity.id
_entity.type
_entity.pdbx_description
1 polymer ?
#
loop_
_entity_poly.entity_id
_entity_poly.type
_entity_poly.pdbx_seq_one_letter_code
_entity_poly.pdbx_strand_id
1 'polypeptide(L)'
;MKHLLVTTIAAVLMVGCGESQQSSTQAETKPSDPVDEVTARPSPPPSAEVKPAETVAEAAQQVQSLKPLSKADKLLFGAAEAGNIEAINQAMTDGADVNAKDDVYGGWTPLHYTAIGGHKEVAKLFLAKGADVNAKNDNVKTPLDVAVQEGHTETADILRKHGGKTGEESKAEGK
;
A
#
# COMPACT_ATOMS: atom_id res chain seq x y z
N MET A 1 23.39 37.93 -25.24
CA MET A 1 22.98 38.87 -24.18
C MET A 1 22.19 38.05 -23.20
N LYS A 2 22.82 37.46 -22.23
CA LYS A 2 22.95 37.86 -20.81
C LYS A 2 21.60 38.18 -20.17
N HIS A 3 21.09 37.30 -19.33
CA HIS A 3 20.75 37.63 -17.94
C HIS A 3 20.67 36.36 -17.10
N LEU A 4 21.70 36.18 -16.30
CA LEU A 4 21.70 35.42 -15.04
C LEU A 4 20.73 36.09 -14.07
N LEU A 5 19.93 35.31 -13.38
CA LEU A 5 19.36 35.69 -12.09
C LEU A 5 19.50 34.53 -11.09
N VAL A 6 20.58 34.68 -10.34
CA VAL A 6 20.84 33.96 -9.10
C VAL A 6 19.99 34.61 -8.01
N THR A 7 19.10 33.87 -7.38
CA THR A 7 18.51 34.27 -6.09
C THR A 7 18.82 33.24 -5.05
N THR A 8 19.84 33.51 -4.28
CA THR A 8 20.12 32.98 -2.95
C THR A 8 19.01 33.39 -2.00
N ILE A 9 18.43 32.45 -1.28
CA ILE A 9 17.65 32.75 -0.09
C ILE A 9 18.22 31.98 1.09
N ALA A 10 18.54 32.79 2.07
CA ALA A 10 19.26 32.54 3.30
C ALA A 10 18.54 31.57 4.25
N ALA A 11 19.38 30.87 4.99
CA ALA A 11 19.07 30.15 6.22
C ALA A 11 18.49 31.07 7.29
N VAL A 12 17.44 30.62 7.97
CA VAL A 12 17.06 31.13 9.28
C VAL A 12 17.06 29.98 10.25
N LEU A 13 18.12 29.93 11.05
CA LEU A 13 18.22 29.22 12.32
C LEU A 13 17.38 29.97 13.35
N MET A 14 16.44 29.28 13.98
CA MET A 14 15.92 29.67 15.28
C MET A 14 16.06 28.50 16.23
N VAL A 15 17.03 28.69 17.12
CA VAL A 15 17.23 27.98 18.38
C VAL A 15 16.18 28.48 19.37
N GLY A 16 15.51 27.56 20.01
CA GLY A 16 14.61 27.83 21.14
C GLY A 16 14.66 26.69 22.15
N CYS A 17 15.57 26.77 23.09
CA CYS A 17 15.58 26.02 24.33
C CYS A 17 14.37 26.34 25.20
N GLY A 18 13.84 25.32 25.88
CA GLY A 18 12.87 25.46 26.97
C GLY A 18 12.82 24.19 27.81
N GLU A 19 13.75 24.10 28.78
CA GLU A 19 13.71 23.19 29.93
C GLU A 19 12.60 23.59 30.90
N SER A 20 11.98 22.59 31.54
CA SER A 20 11.69 22.57 32.99
C SER A 20 10.79 21.38 33.34
N GLN A 21 11.35 20.40 34.00
CA GLN A 21 11.29 20.05 35.46
C GLN A 21 10.00 19.30 35.85
N GLN A 22 10.23 18.07 36.21
CA GLN A 22 10.13 17.35 37.50
C GLN A 22 8.91 17.66 38.38
N SER A 23 8.17 16.62 38.72
CA SER A 23 7.93 16.26 40.14
C SER A 23 7.26 14.89 40.27
N SER A 24 8.03 14.00 40.82
CA SER A 24 7.77 12.88 41.69
C SER A 24 6.58 13.01 42.64
N THR A 25 5.86 11.93 42.91
CA THR A 25 5.64 11.41 44.27
C THR A 25 5.16 9.94 44.24
N GLN A 26 5.78 9.17 45.11
CA GLN A 26 5.55 7.79 45.52
C GLN A 26 4.30 7.65 46.40
N ALA A 27 3.75 6.44 46.41
CA ALA A 27 3.29 5.65 47.59
C ALA A 27 2.63 4.38 47.04
N GLU A 28 3.30 3.27 47.11
CA GLU A 28 3.31 2.22 48.17
C GLU A 28 1.96 1.92 48.80
N THR A 29 1.46 0.72 48.56
CA THR A 29 1.14 -0.31 49.55
C THR A 29 0.65 -1.61 48.91
N LYS A 30 1.34 -2.71 49.24
CA LYS A 30 0.97 -4.10 49.23
C LYS A 30 0.65 -4.48 50.70
N PRO A 31 0.10 -5.61 51.15
CA PRO A 31 -0.36 -6.84 50.47
C PRO A 31 -1.69 -7.41 51.05
N SER A 32 -2.17 -8.51 50.54
CA SER A 32 -2.57 -9.76 51.25
C SER A 32 -3.39 -10.67 50.34
N ASP A 33 -2.82 -11.83 50.09
CA ASP A 33 -3.51 -13.14 49.89
C ASP A 33 -4.03 -13.65 51.24
N PRO A 34 -4.77 -14.78 51.39
CA PRO A 34 -5.02 -15.89 50.44
C PRO A 34 -6.46 -16.47 50.49
N VAL A 35 -6.60 -17.64 49.89
CA VAL A 35 -7.34 -18.89 50.15
C VAL A 35 -8.40 -19.28 49.11
N ASP A 36 -8.03 -20.44 48.54
CA ASP A 36 -8.80 -21.67 48.23
C ASP A 36 -10.32 -21.56 47.93
N GLU A 37 -10.69 -22.09 46.81
CA GLU A 37 -11.50 -23.32 46.78
C GLU A 37 -11.63 -23.95 45.40
N VAL A 38 -11.25 -25.20 45.35
CA VAL A 38 -11.49 -26.26 44.38
C VAL A 38 -12.97 -26.39 44.07
N THR A 39 -13.37 -26.48 42.80
CA THR A 39 -14.21 -27.59 42.28
C THR A 39 -14.67 -27.40 40.85
N ALA A 40 -14.63 -28.51 40.17
CA ALA A 40 -15.49 -28.91 39.06
C ALA A 40 -15.19 -28.39 37.65
N ARG A 41 -14.42 -29.20 36.99
CA ARG A 41 -14.39 -29.40 35.56
C ARG A 41 -15.72 -30.00 35.09
N PRO A 42 -16.46 -29.46 34.17
CA PRO A 42 -17.33 -30.24 33.30
C PRO A 42 -16.66 -30.51 31.95
N SER A 43 -16.73 -31.76 31.57
CA SER A 43 -16.27 -32.38 30.34
C SER A 43 -16.89 -31.73 29.08
N PRO A 44 -16.24 -31.85 27.92
CA PRO A 44 -16.79 -31.34 26.68
C PRO A 44 -17.94 -32.23 26.17
N PRO A 45 -18.97 -31.65 25.56
CA PRO A 45 -19.98 -32.44 24.85
C PRO A 45 -19.43 -32.97 23.52
N PRO A 46 -19.98 -34.08 23.01
CA PRO A 46 -19.40 -34.85 21.92
C PRO A 46 -19.66 -34.21 20.53
N SER A 47 -18.68 -34.44 19.69
CA SER A 47 -18.71 -34.44 18.21
C SER A 47 -20.02 -34.04 17.55
N ALA A 48 -20.00 -32.87 16.92
CA ALA A 48 -20.81 -32.61 15.75
C ALA A 48 -19.89 -32.54 14.54
N GLU A 49 -20.08 -33.48 13.73
CA GLU A 49 -19.76 -33.79 12.35
C GLU A 49 -19.14 -32.62 11.56
N VAL A 50 -17.84 -32.72 11.32
CA VAL A 50 -17.09 -31.87 10.42
C VAL A 50 -17.49 -32.29 8.99
N LYS A 51 -18.28 -31.49 8.31
CA LYS A 51 -18.33 -31.55 6.85
C LYS A 51 -16.99 -31.08 6.28
N PRO A 52 -16.28 -31.90 5.53
CA PRO A 52 -15.05 -31.46 4.89
C PRO A 52 -15.32 -30.73 3.57
N ALA A 53 -14.45 -29.77 3.32
CA ALA A 53 -14.13 -29.22 2.01
C ALA A 53 -15.15 -28.28 1.36
N GLU A 54 -14.94 -26.95 1.57
CA GLU A 54 -15.14 -25.98 0.51
C GLU A 54 -14.55 -24.58 0.80
N THR A 55 -13.53 -24.45 1.65
CA THR A 55 -12.96 -23.14 1.97
C THR A 55 -11.43 -23.04 1.89
N VAL A 56 -10.76 -24.01 1.27
CA VAL A 56 -9.29 -23.96 1.13
C VAL A 56 -8.81 -23.49 -0.24
N ALA A 57 -9.71 -23.29 -1.21
CA ALA A 57 -9.34 -22.78 -2.53
C ALA A 57 -9.29 -21.23 -2.60
N GLU A 58 -10.05 -20.55 -1.76
CA GLU A 58 -10.11 -19.07 -1.74
C GLU A 58 -9.01 -18.44 -0.86
N ALA A 59 -8.52 -19.19 0.15
CA ALA A 59 -7.38 -18.77 0.97
C ALA A 59 -6.02 -18.96 0.26
N ALA A 60 -5.94 -19.78 -0.79
CA ALA A 60 -4.71 -20.01 -1.52
C ALA A 60 -4.37 -18.89 -2.52
N GLN A 61 -5.32 -18.02 -2.84
CA GLN A 61 -5.10 -16.87 -3.74
C GLN A 61 -4.58 -15.62 -3.01
N GLN A 62 -4.64 -15.59 -1.67
CA GLN A 62 -4.14 -14.45 -0.87
C GLN A 62 -2.68 -14.60 -0.38
N VAL A 63 -2.07 -15.77 -0.54
CA VAL A 63 -0.67 -15.98 -0.11
C VAL A 63 0.37 -15.68 -1.20
N GLN A 64 -0.03 -15.13 -2.35
CA GLN A 64 0.90 -14.73 -3.41
C GLN A 64 1.56 -13.36 -3.15
N SER A 65 1.25 -12.69 -2.06
CA SER A 65 1.77 -11.36 -1.71
C SER A 65 3.04 -11.33 -0.85
N LEU A 66 3.70 -12.47 -0.59
CA LEU A 66 4.93 -12.51 0.20
C LEU A 66 6.16 -12.87 -0.62
N LYS A 67 6.14 -12.64 -1.93
CA LYS A 67 7.37 -12.70 -2.72
C LYS A 67 8.19 -11.46 -2.35
N PRO A 68 9.41 -11.63 -1.81
CA PRO A 68 10.23 -10.46 -1.52
C PRO A 68 10.42 -9.66 -2.81
N LEU A 69 10.21 -8.37 -2.72
CA LEU A 69 10.31 -7.44 -3.83
C LEU A 69 11.66 -7.60 -4.52
N SER A 70 11.66 -8.01 -5.77
CA SER A 70 12.89 -8.21 -6.55
C SER A 70 13.55 -6.86 -6.85
N LYS A 71 14.84 -6.88 -7.22
CA LYS A 71 15.51 -5.67 -7.68
C LYS A 71 14.83 -5.10 -8.94
N ALA A 72 14.32 -5.98 -9.80
CA ALA A 72 13.60 -5.60 -11.01
C ALA A 72 12.27 -4.89 -10.68
N ASP A 73 11.53 -5.36 -9.66
CA ASP A 73 10.28 -4.71 -9.23
C ASP A 73 10.54 -3.29 -8.71
N LYS A 74 11.60 -3.10 -7.91
CA LYS A 74 12.00 -1.76 -7.41
C LYS A 74 12.37 -0.80 -8.54
N LEU A 75 13.07 -1.29 -9.56
CA LEU A 75 13.38 -0.50 -10.75
C LEU A 75 12.10 -0.16 -11.52
N LEU A 76 11.15 -1.10 -11.59
CA LEU A 76 9.87 -0.89 -12.26
C LEU A 76 9.05 0.22 -11.61
N PHE A 77 8.99 0.28 -10.28
CA PHE A 77 8.28 1.37 -9.56
C PHE A 77 8.89 2.73 -9.87
N GLY A 78 10.21 2.89 -9.74
CA GLY A 78 10.87 4.15 -10.05
C GLY A 78 10.74 4.57 -11.53
N ALA A 79 10.80 3.60 -12.44
CA ALA A 79 10.60 3.84 -13.87
C ALA A 79 9.14 4.23 -14.19
N ALA A 80 8.17 3.65 -13.49
CA ALA A 80 6.75 3.95 -13.62
C ALA A 80 6.42 5.39 -13.15
N GLU A 81 7.00 5.81 -12.02
CA GLU A 81 6.89 7.16 -11.49
C GLU A 81 7.53 8.20 -12.40
N ALA A 82 8.70 7.89 -12.97
CA ALA A 82 9.43 8.76 -13.89
C ALA A 82 8.86 8.78 -15.32
N GLY A 83 7.97 7.85 -15.66
CA GLY A 83 7.43 7.71 -17.01
C GLY A 83 8.44 7.17 -18.04
N ASN A 84 9.49 6.49 -17.59
CA ASN A 84 10.57 5.99 -18.44
C ASN A 84 10.23 4.62 -19.03
N ILE A 85 9.75 4.61 -20.28
CA ILE A 85 9.31 3.41 -20.99
C ILE A 85 10.46 2.42 -21.23
N GLU A 86 11.67 2.91 -21.53
CA GLU A 86 12.84 2.06 -21.75
C GLU A 86 13.20 1.29 -20.46
N ALA A 87 13.26 2.00 -19.32
CA ALA A 87 13.56 1.40 -18.04
C ALA A 87 12.46 0.41 -17.61
N ILE A 88 11.19 0.69 -17.92
CA ILE A 88 10.06 -0.22 -17.70
C ILE A 88 10.23 -1.51 -18.50
N ASN A 89 10.53 -1.39 -19.80
CA ASN A 89 10.74 -2.56 -20.65
C ASN A 89 11.95 -3.40 -20.18
N GLN A 90 13.03 -2.75 -19.75
CA GLN A 90 14.20 -3.44 -19.20
C GLN A 90 13.83 -4.17 -17.90
N ALA A 91 13.16 -3.50 -16.96
CA ALA A 91 12.74 -4.12 -15.70
C ALA A 91 11.83 -5.34 -15.93
N MET A 92 10.91 -5.25 -16.89
CA MET A 92 10.04 -6.38 -17.27
C MET A 92 10.84 -7.52 -17.90
N THR A 93 11.86 -7.21 -18.71
CA THR A 93 12.76 -8.24 -19.28
C THR A 93 13.57 -8.92 -18.20
N ASP A 94 13.96 -8.19 -17.15
CA ASP A 94 14.65 -8.70 -15.96
C ASP A 94 13.72 -9.46 -15.00
N GLY A 95 12.45 -9.64 -15.38
CA GLY A 95 11.48 -10.44 -14.64
C GLY A 95 10.69 -9.68 -13.57
N ALA A 96 10.56 -8.36 -13.71
CA ALA A 96 9.67 -7.57 -12.86
C ALA A 96 8.19 -7.96 -13.09
N ASP A 97 7.45 -8.00 -11.99
CA ASP A 97 6.01 -8.26 -12.02
C ASP A 97 5.23 -6.95 -12.20
N VAL A 98 4.43 -6.87 -13.27
CA VAL A 98 3.58 -5.71 -13.56
C VAL A 98 2.56 -5.42 -12.45
N ASN A 99 2.22 -6.43 -11.65
CA ASN A 99 1.30 -6.37 -10.52
C ASN A 99 2.00 -6.44 -9.15
N ALA A 100 3.33 -6.31 -9.13
CA ALA A 100 4.07 -6.27 -7.88
C ALA A 100 3.49 -5.19 -6.94
N LYS A 101 3.45 -5.50 -5.64
CA LYS A 101 3.02 -4.55 -4.62
C LYS A 101 4.23 -4.07 -3.84
N ASP A 102 4.32 -2.78 -3.66
CA ASP A 102 5.34 -2.15 -2.83
C ASP A 102 4.86 -2.08 -1.38
N ASP A 103 5.24 -3.08 -0.59
CA ASP A 103 4.85 -3.19 0.82
C ASP A 103 5.47 -2.08 1.69
N VAL A 104 6.55 -1.44 1.23
CA VAL A 104 7.19 -0.32 1.94
C VAL A 104 6.34 0.94 1.85
N TYR A 105 5.68 1.14 0.71
CA TYR A 105 4.85 2.31 0.45
C TYR A 105 3.35 1.99 0.45
N GLY A 106 2.93 0.97 1.21
CA GLY A 106 1.50 0.71 1.44
C GLY A 106 0.81 0.01 0.28
N GLY A 107 1.44 -1.02 -0.29
CA GLY A 107 0.83 -1.90 -1.28
C GLY A 107 0.60 -1.25 -2.65
N TRP A 108 1.38 -0.24 -2.99
CA TRP A 108 1.28 0.42 -4.30
C TRP A 108 1.76 -0.50 -5.42
N THR A 109 1.04 -0.49 -6.55
CA THR A 109 1.45 -1.19 -7.77
C THR A 109 2.12 -0.23 -8.76
N PRO A 110 2.86 -0.71 -9.79
CA PRO A 110 3.41 0.14 -10.85
C PRO A 110 2.38 1.07 -11.49
N LEU A 111 1.13 0.62 -11.60
CA LEU A 111 0.04 1.43 -12.15
C LEU A 111 -0.38 2.59 -11.22
N HIS A 112 -0.24 2.44 -9.89
CA HIS A 112 -0.43 3.55 -8.94
C HIS A 112 0.66 4.62 -9.11
N TYR A 113 1.93 4.20 -9.25
CA TYR A 113 3.05 5.12 -9.51
C TYR A 113 2.90 5.85 -10.85
N THR A 114 2.42 5.15 -11.87
CA THR A 114 2.08 5.77 -13.16
C THR A 114 0.96 6.80 -13.03
N ALA A 115 -0.02 6.52 -12.18
CA ALA A 115 -1.15 7.42 -11.95
C ALA A 115 -0.74 8.70 -11.21
N ILE A 116 0.22 8.61 -10.25
CA ILE A 116 0.76 9.80 -9.55
C ILE A 116 1.62 10.66 -10.49
N GLY A 117 2.39 10.02 -11.40
CA GLY A 117 3.19 10.74 -12.41
C GLY A 117 2.39 11.28 -13.59
N GLY A 118 1.14 10.84 -13.77
CA GLY A 118 0.29 11.27 -14.89
C GLY A 118 0.71 10.73 -16.26
N HIS A 119 1.46 9.63 -16.29
CA HIS A 119 2.08 9.11 -17.51
C HIS A 119 1.12 8.22 -18.32
N LYS A 120 0.32 8.83 -19.16
CA LYS A 120 -0.74 8.16 -19.94
C LYS A 120 -0.22 7.05 -20.88
N GLU A 121 0.95 7.22 -21.49
CA GLU A 121 1.56 6.23 -22.36
C GLU A 121 2.02 4.99 -21.58
N VAL A 122 2.58 5.21 -20.38
CA VAL A 122 2.98 4.15 -19.45
C VAL A 122 1.75 3.41 -18.93
N ALA A 123 0.67 4.13 -18.61
CA ALA A 123 -0.59 3.50 -18.21
C ALA A 123 -1.11 2.53 -19.29
N LYS A 124 -1.13 2.95 -20.56
CA LYS A 124 -1.49 2.08 -21.67
C LYS A 124 -0.59 0.86 -21.80
N LEU A 125 0.72 1.06 -21.62
CA LEU A 125 1.71 -0.02 -21.68
C LEU A 125 1.44 -1.06 -20.58
N PHE A 126 1.26 -0.63 -19.33
CA PHE A 126 0.98 -1.54 -18.23
C PHE A 126 -0.34 -2.29 -18.41
N LEU A 127 -1.40 -1.61 -18.84
CA LEU A 127 -2.70 -2.25 -19.13
C LEU A 127 -2.58 -3.29 -20.25
N ALA A 128 -1.80 -2.99 -21.30
CA ALA A 128 -1.51 -3.95 -22.38
C ALA A 128 -0.69 -5.15 -21.89
N LYS A 129 0.09 -4.99 -20.82
CA LYS A 129 0.88 -6.05 -20.19
C LYS A 129 0.11 -6.81 -19.10
N GLY A 130 -1.16 -6.51 -18.87
CA GLY A 130 -2.02 -7.19 -17.91
C GLY A 130 -1.96 -6.63 -16.50
N ALA A 131 -1.65 -5.34 -16.34
CA ALA A 131 -1.77 -4.68 -15.05
C ALA A 131 -3.23 -4.67 -14.58
N ASP A 132 -3.44 -4.97 -13.29
CA ASP A 132 -4.76 -4.86 -12.68
C ASP A 132 -5.15 -3.38 -12.51
N VAL A 133 -6.10 -2.95 -13.33
CA VAL A 133 -6.61 -1.57 -13.34
C VAL A 133 -7.33 -1.19 -12.04
N ASN A 134 -7.83 -2.19 -11.29
CA ASN A 134 -8.57 -2.02 -10.04
C ASN A 134 -7.80 -2.50 -8.82
N ALA A 135 -6.47 -2.67 -8.94
CA ALA A 135 -5.62 -2.99 -7.80
C ALA A 135 -5.85 -1.99 -6.66
N LYS A 136 -5.92 -2.49 -5.44
CA LYS A 136 -6.10 -1.66 -4.25
C LYS A 136 -4.82 -1.64 -3.44
N ASN A 137 -4.42 -0.44 -3.04
CA ASN A 137 -3.37 -0.25 -2.04
C ASN A 137 -3.93 -0.41 -0.62
N ASP A 138 -3.11 -0.27 0.42
CA ASP A 138 -3.51 -0.44 1.83
C ASP A 138 -4.56 0.61 2.28
N ASN A 139 -4.63 1.75 1.59
CA ASN A 139 -5.65 2.78 1.81
C ASN A 139 -6.93 2.55 0.98
N VAL A 140 -7.07 1.35 0.37
CA VAL A 140 -8.21 0.98 -0.49
C VAL A 140 -8.35 1.89 -1.72
N LYS A 141 -7.31 2.66 -2.06
CA LYS A 141 -7.30 3.50 -3.26
C LYS A 141 -6.89 2.67 -4.47
N THR A 142 -7.55 2.93 -5.60
CA THR A 142 -7.21 2.38 -6.91
C THR A 142 -6.29 3.35 -7.68
N PRO A 143 -5.63 2.92 -8.76
CA PRO A 143 -4.89 3.84 -9.64
C PRO A 143 -5.76 4.98 -10.18
N LEU A 144 -7.06 4.73 -10.38
CA LEU A 144 -8.00 5.76 -10.82
C LEU A 144 -8.21 6.84 -9.73
N ASP A 145 -8.35 6.43 -8.46
CA ASP A 145 -8.46 7.40 -7.35
C ASP A 145 -7.23 8.31 -7.29
N VAL A 146 -6.05 7.72 -7.46
CA VAL A 146 -4.78 8.47 -7.46
C VAL A 146 -4.74 9.44 -8.63
N ALA A 147 -5.03 9.00 -9.86
CA ALA A 147 -5.02 9.86 -11.03
C ALA A 147 -6.00 11.04 -10.90
N VAL A 148 -7.18 10.81 -10.35
CA VAL A 148 -8.20 11.86 -10.09
C VAL A 148 -7.73 12.82 -9.00
N GLN A 149 -7.16 12.31 -7.91
CA GLN A 149 -6.64 13.11 -6.80
C GLN A 149 -5.52 14.05 -7.25
N GLU A 150 -4.59 13.55 -8.08
CA GLU A 150 -3.46 14.32 -8.61
C GLU A 150 -3.85 15.20 -9.82
N GLY A 151 -5.09 15.12 -10.30
CA GLY A 151 -5.60 15.94 -11.39
C GLY A 151 -5.16 15.47 -12.78
N HIS A 152 -4.70 14.25 -12.91
CA HIS A 152 -4.25 13.65 -14.18
C HIS A 152 -5.41 13.10 -14.99
N THR A 153 -6.21 13.99 -15.58
CA THR A 153 -7.46 13.65 -16.29
C THR A 153 -7.24 12.69 -17.46
N GLU A 154 -6.18 12.88 -18.26
CA GLU A 154 -5.90 12.00 -19.40
C GLU A 154 -5.58 10.55 -18.95
N THR A 155 -4.82 10.39 -17.86
CA THR A 155 -4.53 9.08 -17.28
C THR A 155 -5.78 8.46 -16.68
N ALA A 156 -6.58 9.25 -15.96
CA ALA A 156 -7.86 8.80 -15.41
C ALA A 156 -8.82 8.33 -16.51
N ASP A 157 -8.91 9.02 -17.64
CA ASP A 157 -9.74 8.62 -18.76
C ASP A 157 -9.30 7.29 -19.40
N ILE A 158 -7.96 7.07 -19.48
CA ILE A 158 -7.42 5.80 -19.97
C ILE A 158 -7.79 4.67 -19.01
N LEU A 159 -7.60 4.88 -17.70
CA LEU A 159 -7.97 3.88 -16.69
C LEU A 159 -9.45 3.54 -16.76
N ARG A 160 -10.34 4.55 -16.86
CA ARG A 160 -11.79 4.32 -17.03
C ARG A 160 -12.13 3.54 -18.29
N LYS A 161 -11.52 3.86 -19.42
CA LYS A 161 -11.72 3.13 -20.70
C LYS A 161 -11.35 1.65 -20.60
N HIS A 162 -10.42 1.31 -19.71
CA HIS A 162 -10.00 -0.07 -19.44
C HIS A 162 -10.73 -0.70 -18.25
N GLY A 163 -11.84 -0.12 -17.80
CA GLY A 163 -12.66 -0.67 -16.71
C GLY A 163 -12.19 -0.29 -15.31
N GLY A 164 -11.34 0.74 -15.19
CA GLY A 164 -10.93 1.28 -13.90
C GLY A 164 -12.10 1.90 -13.15
N LYS A 165 -12.22 1.55 -11.88
CA LYS A 165 -13.20 2.03 -10.92
C LYS A 165 -12.51 2.71 -9.75
N THR A 166 -13.19 3.63 -9.12
CA THR A 166 -12.71 4.18 -7.84
C THR A 166 -12.88 3.15 -6.72
N GLY A 167 -12.14 3.32 -5.63
CA GLY A 167 -12.27 2.46 -4.47
C GLY A 167 -13.69 2.44 -3.91
N GLU A 168 -14.41 3.57 -3.99
CA GLU A 168 -15.82 3.68 -3.57
C GLU A 168 -16.75 2.92 -4.51
N GLU A 169 -16.59 3.07 -5.83
CA GLU A 169 -17.36 2.33 -6.83
C GLU A 169 -17.17 0.82 -6.70
N SER A 170 -15.92 0.38 -6.50
CA SER A 170 -15.59 -1.04 -6.28
C SER A 170 -16.20 -1.61 -5.00
N LYS A 171 -16.43 -0.77 -3.97
CA LYS A 171 -17.06 -1.17 -2.71
C LYS A 171 -18.58 -1.28 -2.84
N ALA A 172 -19.18 -0.48 -3.70
CA ALA A 172 -20.63 -0.48 -3.92
C ALA A 172 -21.13 -1.75 -4.64
N GLU A 173 -20.30 -2.33 -5.52
CA GLU A 173 -20.65 -3.55 -6.28
C GLU A 173 -20.44 -4.86 -5.50
N GLY A 174 -19.72 -4.82 -4.38
CA GLY A 174 -19.46 -5.98 -3.52
C GLY A 174 -20.49 -6.20 -2.40
N LYS A 175 -21.70 -5.58 -2.49
CA LYS A 175 -22.79 -5.77 -1.51
C LYS A 175 -23.93 -6.58 -2.11
#